data_68eb86a49ca6aa7054ded035bf40ece3
#
_entry.id   68eb86a49ca6aa7054ded035bf40ece3
#
_cell.length_a   1.000
_cell.length_b   1.000
_cell.length_c   1.000
_cell.angle_alpha   90.00
_cell.angle_beta   90.00
_cell.angle_gamma   90.00
#
_symmetry.space_group_name_H-M   'P 1'
#
loop_
_entity.id
_entity.type
_entity.pdbx_description
1 polymer ?
#
loop_
_entity_poly.entity_id
_entity_poly.type
_entity_poly.pdbx_seq_one_letter_code
_entity_poly.pdbx_strand_id
1 'polypeptide(L)'
;IHLVNSFDWKAHHRETNNLIGILWDFINEVPTIVAAFYRNDLTIDDWGKIVQPKEGGGRTTSVSIMKSAGVSKMCKGWIAVINDEKYITKLAGKKWIGTIIQ
;
A
#
# COMPACT_ATOMS: atom_id res chain seq x y z
N ILE A 1 4.04 3.44 3.46
CA ILE A 1 2.84 4.29 3.44
C ILE A 1 2.34 4.51 4.85
N HIS A 2 2.18 5.76 5.23
CA HIS A 2 1.65 6.09 6.54
C HIS A 2 0.13 5.86 6.58
N LEU A 3 -0.33 5.03 7.52
CA LEU A 3 -1.73 4.67 7.68
C LEU A 3 -2.48 5.75 8.47
N VAL A 4 -2.76 6.88 7.82
CA VAL A 4 -3.49 7.99 8.47
C VAL A 4 -4.97 7.97 8.08
N ASN A 5 -5.28 8.36 6.84
CA ASN A 5 -6.65 8.46 6.35
C ASN A 5 -6.86 7.54 5.15
N SER A 6 -6.50 8.01 3.98
CA SER A 6 -6.57 7.25 2.75
C SER A 6 -5.22 7.30 2.05
N PHE A 7 -4.91 6.28 1.27
CA PHE A 7 -3.66 6.21 0.53
C PHE A 7 -3.88 5.49 -0.79
N ASP A 8 -2.99 5.74 -1.74
CA ASP A 8 -2.94 5.04 -3.01
C ASP A 8 -1.65 4.23 -3.10
N TRP A 9 -1.72 3.06 -3.69
CA TRP A 9 -0.53 2.32 -4.07
C TRP A 9 0.05 2.97 -5.32
N LYS A 10 1.35 3.26 -5.29
CA LYS A 10 2.03 3.99 -6.37
C LYS A 10 3.35 3.33 -6.72
N ALA A 11 3.74 3.42 -7.97
CA ALA A 11 5.04 2.98 -8.45
C ALA A 11 5.55 3.89 -9.55
N HIS A 12 6.87 3.91 -9.76
CA HIS A 12 7.48 4.75 -10.79
C HIS A 12 7.19 4.25 -12.20
N HIS A 13 6.93 2.97 -12.37
CA HIS A 13 6.70 2.37 -13.67
C HIS A 13 5.41 1.56 -13.69
N ARG A 14 4.65 1.69 -14.79
CA ARG A 14 3.41 0.93 -14.99
C ARG A 14 3.68 -0.55 -15.28
N GLU A 15 4.92 -0.90 -15.61
CA GLU A 15 5.34 -2.29 -15.82
C GLU A 15 5.72 -2.99 -14.52
N THR A 16 5.56 -2.34 -13.38
CA THR A 16 5.85 -2.95 -12.08
C THR A 16 4.92 -4.14 -11.85
N ASN A 17 5.48 -5.34 -11.79
CA ASN A 17 4.74 -6.58 -11.57
C ASN A 17 5.04 -7.23 -10.21
N ASN A 18 6.07 -6.77 -9.52
CA ASN A 18 6.40 -7.18 -8.16
C ASN A 18 6.31 -5.97 -7.25
N LEU A 19 5.52 -6.07 -6.20
CA LEU A 19 5.35 -4.94 -5.28
C LEU A 19 5.27 -5.44 -3.85
N ILE A 20 6.14 -4.89 -3.00
CA ILE A 20 6.03 -5.02 -1.56
C ILE A 20 5.45 -3.71 -1.04
N GLY A 21 4.35 -3.81 -0.31
CA GLY A 21 3.73 -2.65 0.33
C GLY A 21 3.86 -2.75 1.83
N ILE A 22 4.27 -1.66 2.45
CA ILE A 22 4.41 -1.58 3.90
C ILE A 22 3.54 -0.44 4.39
N LEU A 23 2.63 -0.75 5.32
CA LEU A 23 1.86 0.26 6.03
C LEU A 23 2.48 0.47 7.40
N TRP A 24 2.59 1.71 7.82
CA TRP A 24 3.13 2.06 9.13
C TRP A 24 2.29 3.14 9.80
N ASP A 25 2.39 3.21 11.10
CA ASP A 25 1.76 4.25 11.91
C ASP A 25 2.61 4.48 13.17
N PHE A 26 2.32 5.54 13.89
CA PHE A 26 2.95 5.78 15.18
C PHE A 26 2.22 4.98 16.27
N ILE A 27 2.98 4.17 16.99
CA ILE A 27 2.49 3.48 18.19
C ILE A 27 3.36 3.95 19.34
N ASN A 28 2.74 4.61 20.33
CA ASN A 28 3.46 5.23 21.45
C ASN A 28 4.60 6.14 20.95
N GLU A 29 4.28 6.95 19.94
CA GLU A 29 5.21 7.92 19.32
C GLU A 29 6.38 7.27 18.56
N VAL A 30 6.34 5.96 18.35
CA VAL A 30 7.36 5.23 17.58
C VAL A 30 6.79 4.81 16.23
N PRO A 31 7.46 5.15 15.11
CA PRO A 31 7.05 4.65 13.80
C PRO A 31 7.11 3.12 13.79
N THR A 32 5.99 2.47 13.50
CA THR A 32 5.85 1.02 13.59
C THR A 32 5.19 0.47 12.35
N ILE A 33 5.74 -0.60 11.78
CA ILE A 33 5.12 -1.30 10.66
C ILE A 33 3.91 -2.06 11.18
N VAL A 34 2.73 -1.73 10.65
CA VAL A 34 1.47 -2.34 11.09
C VAL A 34 0.95 -3.40 10.12
N ALA A 35 1.38 -3.37 8.87
CA ALA A 35 0.99 -4.38 7.89
C ALA A 35 1.97 -4.44 6.73
N ALA A 36 2.04 -5.60 6.09
CA ALA A 36 2.86 -5.80 4.90
C ALA A 36 2.11 -6.67 3.88
N PHE A 37 2.36 -6.37 2.60
CA PHE A 37 1.72 -7.03 1.46
C PHE A 37 2.78 -7.34 0.41
N TYR A 38 2.53 -8.38 -0.39
CA TYR A 38 3.37 -8.67 -1.54
C TYR A 38 2.56 -9.34 -2.65
N ARG A 39 2.72 -8.83 -3.88
CA ARG A 39 2.20 -9.50 -5.08
C ARG A 39 3.26 -9.50 -6.16
N ASN A 40 3.29 -10.59 -6.91
CA ASN A 40 4.22 -10.75 -8.04
C ASN A 40 3.51 -10.95 -9.38
N ASP A 41 2.21 -10.70 -9.43
CA ASP A 41 1.37 -10.92 -10.59
C ASP A 41 0.65 -9.66 -11.07
N LEU A 42 1.19 -8.49 -10.71
CA LEU A 42 0.66 -7.23 -11.20
C LEU A 42 1.00 -7.08 -12.69
N THR A 43 0.07 -6.47 -13.43
CA THR A 43 0.24 -6.20 -14.86
C THR A 43 0.06 -4.72 -15.14
N ILE A 44 0.38 -4.29 -16.35
CA ILE A 44 0.18 -2.90 -16.75
C ILE A 44 -1.29 -2.47 -16.59
N ASP A 45 -2.22 -3.41 -16.71
CA ASP A 45 -3.65 -3.13 -16.56
C ASP A 45 -4.06 -2.86 -15.11
N ASP A 46 -3.23 -3.21 -14.14
CA ASP A 46 -3.46 -2.92 -12.73
C ASP A 46 -3.06 -1.49 -12.35
N TRP A 47 -2.33 -0.82 -13.23
CA TRP A 47 -1.88 0.54 -13.02
C TRP A 47 -2.71 1.51 -13.88
N GLY A 48 -3.01 2.65 -13.31
CA GLY A 48 -3.88 3.62 -13.95
C GLY A 48 -3.24 4.98 -14.12
N LYS A 49 -3.83 5.95 -13.47
CA LYS A 49 -3.48 7.35 -13.61
C LYS A 49 -2.00 7.61 -13.32
N ILE A 50 -1.36 8.40 -14.19
CA ILE A 50 0.00 8.90 -13.95
C ILE A 50 -0.12 10.25 -13.24
N VAL A 51 0.58 10.37 -12.11
CA VAL A 51 0.64 11.62 -11.36
C VAL A 51 1.96 12.30 -11.67
N GLN A 52 1.87 13.51 -12.20
CA GLN A 52 3.05 14.32 -12.51
C GLN A 52 3.62 14.95 -11.23
N PRO A 53 4.94 15.20 -11.21
CA PRO A 53 5.54 15.96 -10.11
C PRO A 53 4.90 17.33 -9.95
N LYS A 54 4.74 17.79 -8.73
CA LYS A 54 4.29 19.14 -8.47
C LYS A 54 5.40 20.13 -8.85
N GLU A 55 5.01 21.23 -9.50
CA GLU A 55 5.93 22.31 -9.78
C GLU A 55 6.49 22.85 -8.47
N GLY A 56 7.81 23.01 -8.40
CA GLY A 56 8.49 23.46 -7.18
C GLY A 56 8.63 22.41 -6.09
N GLY A 57 8.03 21.23 -6.26
CA GLY A 57 8.25 20.10 -5.36
C GLY A 57 9.56 19.40 -5.69
N GLY A 58 10.16 18.69 -4.76
CA GLY A 58 11.41 18.00 -4.98
C GLY A 58 11.31 16.75 -5.87
N ARG A 59 10.13 16.36 -6.27
CA ARG A 59 9.91 15.18 -7.09
C ARG A 59 10.14 15.49 -8.57
N THR A 60 10.98 14.71 -9.21
CA THR A 60 11.28 14.87 -10.64
C THR A 60 10.72 13.73 -11.49
N THR A 61 10.16 12.67 -10.89
CA THR A 61 9.69 11.48 -11.59
C THR A 61 8.19 11.31 -11.41
N SER A 62 7.49 11.03 -12.50
CA SER A 62 6.07 10.70 -12.48
C SER A 62 5.87 9.33 -11.81
N VAL A 63 4.73 9.14 -11.18
CA VAL A 63 4.36 7.85 -10.59
C VAL A 63 3.00 7.42 -11.12
N SER A 64 2.79 6.10 -11.21
CA SER A 64 1.50 5.53 -11.59
C SER A 64 0.73 5.16 -10.33
N ILE A 65 -0.58 5.43 -10.34
CA ILE A 65 -1.48 5.05 -9.25
C ILE A 65 -2.16 3.74 -9.63
N MET A 66 -2.23 2.82 -8.68
CA MET A 66 -2.85 1.52 -8.88
C MET A 66 -4.37 1.64 -9.05
N LYS A 67 -4.91 0.91 -10.03
CA LYS A 67 -6.36 0.79 -10.22
C LYS A 67 -6.96 -0.15 -9.18
N SER A 68 -8.30 -0.15 -9.07
CA SER A 68 -9.03 -1.01 -8.14
C SER A 68 -8.74 -2.49 -8.35
N ALA A 69 -8.51 -2.93 -9.59
CA ALA A 69 -8.13 -4.32 -9.88
C ALA A 69 -6.80 -4.69 -9.21
N GLY A 70 -5.80 -3.82 -9.31
CA GLY A 70 -4.52 -4.01 -8.65
C GLY A 70 -4.63 -3.95 -7.13
N VAL A 71 -5.43 -3.02 -6.61
CA VAL A 71 -5.69 -2.91 -5.18
C VAL A 71 -6.34 -4.20 -4.66
N SER A 72 -7.26 -4.80 -5.41
CA SER A 72 -7.86 -6.09 -5.04
C SER A 72 -6.81 -7.20 -4.98
N LYS A 73 -5.85 -7.22 -5.89
CA LYS A 73 -4.73 -8.17 -5.85
C LYS A 73 -3.87 -7.95 -4.60
N MET A 74 -3.48 -6.70 -4.33
CA MET A 74 -2.68 -6.37 -3.15
C MET A 74 -3.41 -6.76 -1.87
N CYS A 75 -4.72 -6.57 -1.81
CA CYS A 75 -5.56 -6.95 -0.68
C CYS A 75 -5.47 -8.46 -0.38
N LYS A 76 -5.28 -9.29 -1.40
CA LYS A 76 -5.10 -10.73 -1.27
C LYS A 76 -3.64 -11.14 -1.05
N GLY A 77 -2.74 -10.19 -1.18
CA GLY A 77 -1.29 -10.42 -1.07
C GLY A 77 -0.73 -10.17 0.33
N TRP A 78 -1.53 -10.38 1.35
CA TRP A 78 -1.10 -10.21 2.73
C TRP A 78 0.10 -11.07 3.07
N ILE A 79 1.09 -10.47 3.71
CA ILE A 79 2.17 -11.18 4.38
C ILE A 79 1.84 -11.27 5.87
N ALA A 80 1.56 -10.12 6.48
CA ALA A 80 1.35 -10.05 7.91
C ALA A 80 0.66 -8.76 8.32
N VAL A 81 0.00 -8.80 9.48
CA VAL A 81 -0.59 -7.63 10.12
C VAL A 81 -0.26 -7.69 11.61
N ILE A 82 -0.02 -6.54 12.21
CA ILE A 82 0.30 -6.46 13.63
C ILE A 82 -0.86 -7.00 14.49
N ASN A 83 -0.53 -7.70 15.58
CA ASN A 83 -1.53 -8.23 16.50
C ASN A 83 -2.01 -7.12 17.45
N ASP A 84 -2.78 -6.18 16.91
CA ASP A 84 -3.36 -5.06 17.62
C ASP A 84 -4.78 -4.87 17.07
N GLU A 85 -5.77 -5.05 17.92
CA GLU A 85 -7.17 -5.03 17.53
C GLU A 85 -7.58 -3.73 16.84
N LYS A 86 -7.02 -2.61 17.27
CA LYS A 86 -7.29 -1.30 16.67
C LYS A 86 -6.94 -1.31 15.17
N TYR A 87 -5.78 -1.85 14.82
CA TYR A 87 -5.33 -1.89 13.43
C TYR A 87 -5.99 -3.01 12.65
N ILE A 88 -6.21 -4.16 13.27
CA ILE A 88 -6.94 -5.27 12.67
C ILE A 88 -8.33 -4.81 12.25
N THR A 89 -9.05 -4.14 13.13
CA THR A 89 -10.40 -3.60 12.84
C THR A 89 -10.36 -2.55 11.74
N LYS A 90 -9.39 -1.65 11.78
CA LYS A 90 -9.24 -0.59 10.77
C LYS A 90 -8.97 -1.16 9.39
N LEU A 91 -8.10 -2.16 9.30
CA LEU A 91 -7.77 -2.81 8.03
C LEU A 91 -8.90 -3.71 7.54
N ALA A 92 -9.60 -4.38 8.44
CA ALA A 92 -10.78 -5.18 8.10
C ALA A 92 -11.86 -4.33 7.44
N GLY A 93 -12.06 -3.10 7.91
CA GLY A 93 -12.99 -2.15 7.30
C GLY A 93 -12.63 -1.79 5.86
N LYS A 94 -11.37 -1.95 5.49
CA LYS A 94 -10.86 -1.77 4.12
C LYS A 94 -10.78 -3.09 3.35
N LYS A 95 -11.21 -4.19 3.94
CA LYS A 95 -11.10 -5.56 3.41
C LYS A 95 -9.64 -6.01 3.24
N TRP A 96 -8.75 -5.49 4.06
CA TRP A 96 -7.31 -5.74 4.02
C TRP A 96 -6.91 -6.55 5.25
N ILE A 97 -7.15 -7.86 5.22
CA ILE A 97 -6.87 -8.75 6.35
C ILE A 97 -5.96 -9.89 5.90
N GLY A 98 -5.00 -10.22 6.72
CA GLY A 98 -4.06 -11.31 6.47
C GLY A 98 -3.60 -11.98 7.75
N THR A 99 -2.43 -12.60 7.68
CA THR A 99 -1.82 -13.30 8.82
C THR A 99 -1.45 -12.31 9.93
N ILE A 100 -1.81 -12.63 11.15
CA ILE A 100 -1.49 -11.79 12.31
C ILE A 100 -0.08 -12.10 12.79
N ILE A 101 0.72 -11.05 12.98
CA ILE A 101 2.04 -11.13 13.60
C ILE A 101 1.85 -11.17 15.11
N GLN A 102 2.41 -12.12 15.73
CA GLN A 102 2.37 -12.25 17.20
C GLN A 102 3.72 -11.92 17.81
#